data_6b93331368c6770a8bfc572beeb3fa32
#
_entry.id   6b93331368c6770a8bfc572beeb3fa32
#
_cell.length_a   1.000
_cell.length_b   1.000
_cell.length_c   1.000
_cell.angle_alpha   90.00
_cell.angle_beta   90.00
_cell.angle_gamma   90.00
#
_symmetry.space_group_name_H-M   'P 1'
#
loop_
_entity.id
_entity.type
_entity.pdbx_description
1 polymer ?
#
loop_
_entity_poly.entity_id
_entity_poly.type
_entity_poly.pdbx_seq_one_letter_code
_entity_poly.pdbx_strand_id
1 'polypeptide(L)'
;MANKSKRKKEVDRVVIRFTGDSGDGMQLTGSRFTEATAIMGNDLATYPDYPAEIRAPAGSLAGVSSFQIQFSSDNIGTPGDKLDVLVAMNPAALKTNLADLKTSGIIIANKANYTDKNLKLSGWKLNPLEDDFLRDYRVIALDMTRLVSNAVEDMDLSLKLISRSTNMFALGLVSWMYDRTLDSTINFIKNKFAKRPELVEANIRALKAGYNYGDTIEELQHVVTVSKATFEPGVYRNIVGNQALCFGLITAAEKAGLDIYFSGYPITPASDILHILSGYKNFRIKTFQAEDEIAAIMSVIGAVFCGDLGITATSGPGMALKGESLGLAVATELPLVVLNIQRAGPSTGMPTKTEQADLLQVLFGRNGESPVVVLAANSPADCFSTAFEACRIALEHMIPVVVLSDAFLAHGSEPWLIPQTKSLPKIRTHLVEKPNGFKPFKREENTLARQWGIPGTKGLEHRVGGLEKDIETGDVSYDPINHEKMMNLRQQKIDIIADELPPVDPFGDKSGKVLVVGWGSSFGAIREAVNRSRKENHTVGHVHLRHLNPFPPNLGETLLKYQNILVPEMNSGQLLLLLRGKFLIDASGLNKVQGKPLGVDEVYDNIIELAGA
;
A
#
# COMPACT_ATOMS: atom_id res chain seq x y z
N MET A 1 -20.29 5.83 -44.99
CA MET A 1 -19.03 6.55 -44.75
C MET A 1 -17.97 5.49 -44.46
N ALA A 2 -16.91 5.44 -45.25
CA ALA A 2 -15.87 4.41 -45.14
C ALA A 2 -15.17 4.53 -43.77
N ASN A 3 -15.16 3.44 -43.04
CA ASN A 3 -14.45 3.26 -41.77
C ASN A 3 -12.96 3.46 -42.03
N LYS A 4 -12.44 4.69 -41.89
CA LYS A 4 -11.00 4.92 -41.87
C LYS A 4 -10.49 4.26 -40.59
N SER A 5 -9.90 3.06 -40.70
CA SER A 5 -9.19 2.43 -39.59
C SER A 5 -8.14 3.43 -39.10
N LYS A 6 -8.35 4.00 -37.91
CA LYS A 6 -7.37 4.91 -37.32
C LYS A 6 -6.03 4.20 -37.19
N ARG A 7 -4.95 4.89 -37.46
CA ARG A 7 -3.60 4.35 -37.29
C ARG A 7 -3.39 4.05 -35.82
N LYS A 8 -2.98 2.83 -35.49
CA LYS A 8 -2.56 2.45 -34.15
C LYS A 8 -1.09 2.81 -33.95
N LYS A 9 -0.76 3.42 -32.81
CA LYS A 9 0.61 3.67 -32.37
C LYS A 9 0.89 2.80 -31.17
N GLU A 10 1.82 1.87 -31.30
CA GLU A 10 2.24 1.02 -30.19
C GLU A 10 3.30 1.71 -29.35
N VAL A 11 3.19 1.59 -28.03
CA VAL A 11 4.16 2.08 -27.04
C VAL A 11 4.29 1.05 -25.92
N ASP A 12 5.44 1.04 -25.24
CA ASP A 12 5.72 0.06 -24.19
C ASP A 12 5.01 0.39 -22.89
N ARG A 13 4.88 1.68 -22.54
CA ARG A 13 4.28 2.14 -21.28
C ARG A 13 3.58 3.48 -21.43
N VAL A 14 2.60 3.72 -20.57
CA VAL A 14 1.84 4.98 -20.47
C VAL A 14 1.54 5.29 -19.01
N VAL A 15 1.63 6.58 -18.66
CA VAL A 15 1.25 7.11 -17.34
C VAL A 15 0.12 8.13 -17.50
N ILE A 16 -1.01 7.86 -16.84
CA ILE A 16 -2.19 8.74 -16.87
C ILE A 16 -2.54 9.16 -15.45
N ARG A 17 -2.88 10.43 -15.24
CA ARG A 17 -3.44 10.90 -13.97
C ARG A 17 -4.81 11.56 -14.20
N PHE A 18 -5.81 11.05 -13.50
CA PHE A 18 -7.16 11.64 -13.44
C PHE A 18 -7.23 12.55 -12.22
N THR A 19 -7.60 13.82 -12.40
CA THR A 19 -7.57 14.82 -11.31
C THR A 19 -8.81 15.70 -11.32
N GLY A 20 -9.33 16.02 -10.14
CA GLY A 20 -10.51 16.85 -9.93
C GLY A 20 -10.76 17.09 -8.44
N ASP A 21 -11.89 17.66 -8.09
CA ASP A 21 -12.29 17.77 -6.68
C ASP A 21 -12.69 16.40 -6.11
N SER A 22 -12.65 16.28 -4.79
CA SER A 22 -13.03 15.06 -4.06
C SER A 22 -14.42 14.51 -4.45
N GLY A 23 -15.32 15.37 -4.93
CA GLY A 23 -16.68 15.01 -5.42
C GLY A 23 -16.77 14.61 -6.88
N ASP A 24 -15.74 14.82 -7.68
CA ASP A 24 -15.76 14.62 -9.13
C ASP A 24 -15.62 13.13 -9.54
N GLY A 25 -15.39 12.23 -8.60
CA GLY A 25 -15.34 10.79 -8.84
C GLY A 25 -14.06 10.31 -9.52
N MET A 26 -12.93 11.01 -9.37
CA MET A 26 -11.65 10.66 -10.00
C MET A 26 -11.12 9.31 -9.55
N GLN A 27 -11.30 8.96 -8.28
CA GLN A 27 -10.93 7.64 -7.76
C GLN A 27 -11.72 6.52 -8.46
N LEU A 28 -13.01 6.74 -8.69
CA LEU A 28 -13.86 5.80 -9.43
C LEU A 28 -13.40 5.67 -10.89
N THR A 29 -13.16 6.80 -11.56
CA THR A 29 -12.71 6.86 -12.95
C THR A 29 -11.40 6.09 -13.11
N GLY A 30 -10.41 6.38 -12.28
CA GLY A 30 -9.12 5.69 -12.30
C GLY A 30 -9.24 4.19 -12.03
N SER A 31 -10.02 3.79 -11.02
CA SER A 31 -10.19 2.36 -10.72
C SER A 31 -10.92 1.59 -11.83
N ARG A 32 -11.86 2.22 -12.55
CA ARG A 32 -12.54 1.56 -13.70
C ARG A 32 -11.62 1.44 -14.90
N PHE A 33 -10.80 2.47 -15.17
CA PHE A 33 -9.78 2.38 -16.19
C PHE A 33 -8.72 1.31 -15.87
N THR A 34 -8.32 1.20 -14.61
CA THR A 34 -7.41 0.16 -14.11
C THR A 34 -7.97 -1.24 -14.35
N GLU A 35 -9.24 -1.49 -14.03
CA GLU A 35 -9.87 -2.79 -14.26
C GLU A 35 -9.92 -3.15 -15.75
N ALA A 36 -10.31 -2.21 -16.61
CA ALA A 36 -10.31 -2.43 -18.05
C ALA A 36 -8.89 -2.75 -18.57
N THR A 37 -7.87 -2.07 -18.03
CA THR A 37 -6.46 -2.27 -18.37
C THR A 37 -5.94 -3.64 -17.91
N ALA A 38 -6.29 -4.07 -16.69
CA ALA A 38 -5.94 -5.40 -16.18
C ALA A 38 -6.56 -6.52 -17.03
N ILE A 39 -7.84 -6.38 -17.45
CA ILE A 39 -8.52 -7.33 -18.32
C ILE A 39 -7.82 -7.45 -19.69
N MET A 40 -7.25 -6.36 -20.20
CA MET A 40 -6.48 -6.38 -21.44
C MET A 40 -5.13 -7.09 -21.33
N GLY A 41 -4.69 -7.40 -20.10
CA GLY A 41 -3.47 -8.16 -19.81
C GLY A 41 -2.19 -7.30 -19.77
N ASN A 42 -2.30 -6.01 -19.49
CA ASN A 42 -1.13 -5.19 -19.21
C ASN A 42 -0.68 -5.37 -17.76
N ASP A 43 0.61 -5.22 -17.49
CA ASP A 43 1.07 -4.94 -16.14
C ASP A 43 0.73 -3.50 -15.77
N LEU A 44 0.43 -3.26 -14.50
CA LEU A 44 -0.01 -1.95 -14.03
C LEU A 44 0.35 -1.69 -12.57
N ALA A 45 0.53 -0.42 -12.24
CA ALA A 45 0.65 0.06 -10.87
C ALA A 45 -0.14 1.36 -10.71
N THR A 46 -0.82 1.51 -9.57
CA THR A 46 -1.68 2.68 -9.31
C THR A 46 -1.26 3.46 -8.08
N TYR A 47 -1.56 4.75 -8.10
CA TYR A 47 -1.40 5.65 -6.97
C TYR A 47 -2.64 6.53 -6.81
N PRO A 48 -3.61 6.10 -5.98
CA PRO A 48 -4.69 6.96 -5.51
C PRO A 48 -4.15 8.01 -4.55
N ASP A 49 -4.34 9.28 -4.87
CA ASP A 49 -3.97 10.40 -3.99
C ASP A 49 -5.24 11.14 -3.55
N TYR A 50 -5.47 11.15 -2.24
CA TYR A 50 -6.63 11.76 -1.64
C TYR A 50 -6.36 13.20 -1.22
N PRO A 51 -7.41 14.07 -1.14
CA PRO A 51 -7.24 15.45 -0.71
C PRO A 51 -6.53 15.55 0.64
N ALA A 52 -5.73 16.59 0.78
CA ALA A 52 -5.10 16.90 2.06
C ALA A 52 -6.15 17.27 3.13
N GLU A 53 -7.27 17.87 2.71
CA GLU A 53 -8.39 18.26 3.57
C GLU A 53 -9.70 17.65 3.07
N ILE A 54 -10.36 16.83 3.91
CA ILE A 54 -11.56 16.06 3.56
C ILE A 54 -12.76 16.97 3.21
N ARG A 55 -12.81 18.18 3.74
CA ARG A 55 -13.90 19.16 3.54
C ARG A 55 -13.43 20.47 2.93
N ALA A 56 -12.35 20.44 2.15
CA ALA A 56 -11.91 21.63 1.45
C ALA A 56 -13.01 22.17 0.52
N PRO A 57 -13.13 23.49 0.35
CA PRO A 57 -14.04 24.08 -0.62
C PRO A 57 -13.76 23.56 -2.03
N ALA A 58 -14.81 23.23 -2.77
CA ALA A 58 -14.68 22.81 -4.16
C ALA A 58 -13.95 23.87 -5.00
N GLY A 59 -13.02 23.45 -5.85
CA GLY A 59 -12.16 24.32 -6.65
C GLY A 59 -10.92 24.85 -5.93
N SER A 60 -10.70 24.51 -4.65
CA SER A 60 -9.49 24.87 -3.91
C SER A 60 -8.35 23.85 -4.14
N LEU A 61 -7.10 24.30 -4.02
CA LEU A 61 -5.93 23.41 -4.18
C LEU A 61 -5.92 22.24 -3.17
N ALA A 62 -6.35 22.50 -1.93
CA ALA A 62 -6.39 21.50 -0.86
C ALA A 62 -7.45 20.39 -1.08
N GLY A 63 -8.47 20.64 -1.92
CA GLY A 63 -9.56 19.71 -2.22
C GLY A 63 -9.30 18.80 -3.41
N VAL A 64 -8.15 18.91 -4.07
CA VAL A 64 -7.83 18.11 -5.25
C VAL A 64 -7.58 16.66 -4.86
N SER A 65 -8.28 15.76 -5.56
CA SER A 65 -8.10 14.32 -5.54
C SER A 65 -7.50 13.87 -6.87
N SER A 66 -6.59 12.92 -6.84
CA SER A 66 -6.01 12.38 -8.06
C SER A 66 -5.91 10.85 -8.02
N PHE A 67 -5.91 10.25 -9.21
CA PHE A 67 -5.66 8.83 -9.38
C PHE A 67 -4.71 8.64 -10.55
N GLN A 68 -3.52 8.14 -10.25
CA GLN A 68 -2.51 7.84 -11.25
C GLN A 68 -2.48 6.34 -11.54
N ILE A 69 -2.30 6.01 -12.81
CA ILE A 69 -2.03 4.66 -13.28
C ILE A 69 -0.87 4.69 -14.28
N GLN A 70 0.09 3.82 -14.08
CA GLN A 70 1.02 3.37 -15.12
C GLN A 70 0.59 1.99 -15.58
N PHE A 71 0.65 1.74 -16.88
CA PHE A 71 0.46 0.42 -17.46
C PHE A 71 1.46 0.18 -18.58
N SER A 72 1.87 -1.09 -18.73
CA SER A 72 3.02 -1.45 -19.57
C SER A 72 2.89 -2.86 -20.17
N SER A 73 3.64 -3.09 -21.23
CA SER A 73 3.94 -4.44 -21.77
C SER A 73 5.06 -5.15 -21.01
N ASP A 74 5.86 -4.40 -20.22
CA ASP A 74 6.91 -4.91 -19.34
C ASP A 74 6.46 -4.92 -17.88
N ASN A 75 7.18 -5.66 -17.03
CA ASN A 75 6.95 -5.63 -15.60
C ASN A 75 7.34 -4.26 -15.02
N ILE A 76 6.42 -3.67 -14.26
CA ILE A 76 6.60 -2.39 -13.58
C ILE A 76 6.27 -2.53 -12.09
N GLY A 77 6.92 -1.74 -11.26
CA GLY A 77 6.69 -1.74 -9.80
C GLY A 77 6.32 -0.36 -9.25
N THR A 78 6.05 0.61 -10.14
CA THR A 78 5.81 2.00 -9.75
C THR A 78 4.74 2.63 -10.64
N PRO A 79 3.93 3.56 -10.12
CA PRO A 79 2.93 4.28 -10.92
C PRO A 79 3.52 5.30 -11.89
N GLY A 80 4.86 5.41 -11.97
CA GLY A 80 5.60 6.34 -12.85
C GLY A 80 5.80 7.72 -12.26
N ASP A 81 6.91 8.39 -12.66
CA ASP A 81 7.29 9.72 -12.15
C ASP A 81 6.63 10.84 -12.96
N LYS A 82 6.68 10.75 -14.29
CA LYS A 82 6.16 11.77 -15.21
C LYS A 82 4.97 11.27 -16.00
N LEU A 83 3.98 12.14 -16.16
CA LEU A 83 2.72 11.82 -16.82
C LEU A 83 2.82 11.97 -18.35
N ASP A 84 2.20 11.07 -19.09
CA ASP A 84 1.92 11.22 -20.52
C ASP A 84 0.59 11.96 -20.74
N VAL A 85 -0.39 11.73 -19.86
CA VAL A 85 -1.71 12.36 -19.92
C VAL A 85 -2.15 12.85 -18.54
N LEU A 86 -2.63 14.08 -18.50
CA LEU A 86 -3.27 14.70 -17.35
C LEU A 86 -4.73 15.03 -17.68
N VAL A 87 -5.66 14.34 -17.04
CA VAL A 87 -7.09 14.69 -17.08
C VAL A 87 -7.39 15.64 -15.94
N ALA A 88 -7.67 16.90 -16.24
CA ALA A 88 -7.88 17.97 -15.26
C ALA A 88 -9.32 18.49 -15.33
N MET A 89 -10.16 18.08 -14.38
CA MET A 89 -11.58 18.44 -14.37
C MET A 89 -11.83 19.90 -14.00
N ASN A 90 -10.86 20.58 -13.39
CA ASN A 90 -10.96 21.99 -12.98
C ASN A 90 -9.57 22.66 -12.91
N PRO A 91 -9.49 24.01 -12.75
CA PRO A 91 -8.22 24.74 -12.71
C PRO A 91 -7.31 24.39 -11.54
N ALA A 92 -7.86 24.01 -10.37
CA ALA A 92 -7.07 23.60 -9.22
C ALA A 92 -6.36 22.25 -9.50
N ALA A 93 -7.07 21.31 -10.09
CA ALA A 93 -6.55 20.02 -10.53
C ALA A 93 -5.41 20.17 -11.56
N LEU A 94 -5.54 21.08 -12.52
CA LEU A 94 -4.48 21.42 -13.46
C LEU A 94 -3.25 21.97 -12.73
N LYS A 95 -3.44 22.98 -11.88
CA LYS A 95 -2.34 23.68 -11.22
C LYS A 95 -1.49 22.79 -10.32
N THR A 96 -2.13 21.91 -9.57
CA THR A 96 -1.45 21.04 -8.61
C THR A 96 -0.68 19.88 -9.28
N ASN A 97 -1.00 19.55 -10.55
CA ASN A 97 -0.44 18.36 -11.21
C ASN A 97 0.37 18.67 -12.48
N LEU A 98 0.38 19.91 -12.95
CA LEU A 98 1.02 20.28 -14.22
C LEU A 98 2.54 20.04 -14.21
N ALA A 99 3.21 20.24 -13.08
CA ALA A 99 4.66 20.05 -12.94
C ALA A 99 5.11 18.58 -13.19
N ASP A 100 4.20 17.63 -13.01
CA ASP A 100 4.47 16.21 -13.21
C ASP A 100 4.25 15.78 -14.69
N LEU A 101 3.64 16.63 -15.54
CA LEU A 101 3.38 16.33 -16.94
C LEU A 101 4.65 16.49 -17.78
N LYS A 102 4.93 15.50 -18.66
CA LYS A 102 6.03 15.58 -19.62
C LYS A 102 5.82 16.73 -20.58
N THR A 103 6.91 17.35 -21.07
CA THR A 103 6.86 18.26 -22.22
C THR A 103 6.20 17.53 -23.40
N SER A 104 5.32 18.21 -24.11
CA SER A 104 4.45 17.66 -25.17
C SER A 104 3.42 16.62 -24.70
N GLY A 105 3.25 16.42 -23.38
CA GLY A 105 2.18 15.61 -22.80
C GLY A 105 0.79 16.15 -23.11
N ILE A 106 -0.22 15.31 -22.92
CA ILE A 106 -1.62 15.65 -23.26
C ILE A 106 -2.34 16.13 -21.99
N ILE A 107 -3.00 17.29 -22.10
CA ILE A 107 -3.93 17.82 -21.11
C ILE A 107 -5.36 17.64 -21.64
N ILE A 108 -6.21 16.93 -20.90
CA ILE A 108 -7.65 16.84 -21.16
C ILE A 108 -8.36 17.66 -20.10
N ALA A 109 -8.97 18.79 -20.48
CA ALA A 109 -9.58 19.71 -19.54
C ALA A 109 -11.09 19.85 -19.76
N ASN A 110 -11.88 19.83 -18.67
CA ASN A 110 -13.29 20.21 -18.74
C ASN A 110 -13.42 21.74 -18.64
N LYS A 111 -13.42 22.43 -19.80
CA LYS A 111 -13.45 23.90 -19.84
C LYS A 111 -14.67 24.55 -19.18
N ALA A 112 -15.79 23.83 -19.03
CA ALA A 112 -16.97 24.34 -18.34
C ALA A 112 -16.68 24.72 -16.86
N ASN A 113 -15.65 24.11 -16.23
CA ASN A 113 -15.26 24.40 -14.86
C ASN A 113 -14.17 25.48 -14.73
N TYR A 114 -13.64 26.03 -15.85
CA TYR A 114 -12.65 27.12 -15.85
C TYR A 114 -13.34 28.49 -15.78
N THR A 115 -14.21 28.68 -14.79
CA THR A 115 -14.92 29.94 -14.52
C THR A 115 -14.03 30.90 -13.73
N ASP A 116 -14.30 32.22 -13.81
CA ASP A 116 -13.56 33.23 -13.05
C ASP A 116 -13.48 32.94 -11.56
N LYS A 117 -14.56 32.39 -11.00
CA LYS A 117 -14.61 31.96 -9.58
C LYS A 117 -13.59 30.87 -9.31
N ASN A 118 -13.57 29.82 -10.11
CA ASN A 118 -12.67 28.66 -9.90
C ASN A 118 -11.22 29.02 -10.22
N LEU A 119 -10.97 29.84 -11.21
CA LEU A 119 -9.64 30.39 -11.50
C LEU A 119 -9.10 31.20 -10.32
N LYS A 120 -9.92 32.08 -9.75
CA LYS A 120 -9.55 32.87 -8.57
C LYS A 120 -9.28 31.97 -7.35
N LEU A 121 -10.12 30.95 -7.06
CA LEU A 121 -9.95 30.03 -5.94
C LEU A 121 -8.66 29.22 -6.07
N SER A 122 -8.29 28.83 -7.27
CA SER A 122 -7.05 28.09 -7.55
C SER A 122 -5.82 29.01 -7.74
N GLY A 123 -6.02 30.34 -7.64
CA GLY A 123 -4.96 31.35 -7.72
C GLY A 123 -4.34 31.49 -9.11
N TRP A 124 -5.11 31.26 -10.18
CA TRP A 124 -4.75 31.62 -11.54
C TRP A 124 -5.06 33.10 -11.77
N LYS A 125 -4.17 33.84 -12.43
CA LYS A 125 -4.37 35.25 -12.79
C LYS A 125 -5.13 35.38 -14.10
N LEU A 126 -4.86 34.48 -15.05
CA LEU A 126 -5.51 34.38 -16.36
C LEU A 126 -5.98 32.94 -16.55
N ASN A 127 -6.90 32.74 -17.50
CA ASN A 127 -7.35 31.40 -17.86
C ASN A 127 -6.24 30.68 -18.62
N PRO A 128 -5.61 29.63 -18.06
CA PRO A 128 -4.50 28.94 -18.70
C PRO A 128 -4.88 28.20 -19.99
N LEU A 129 -6.20 28.00 -20.24
CA LEU A 129 -6.70 27.40 -21.49
C LEU A 129 -6.79 28.41 -22.65
N GLU A 130 -6.70 29.70 -22.36
CA GLU A 130 -6.84 30.81 -23.32
C GLU A 130 -5.53 31.61 -23.46
N ASP A 131 -4.52 31.31 -22.66
CA ASP A 131 -3.21 31.95 -22.63
C ASP A 131 -2.14 31.00 -23.20
N ASP A 132 -0.99 31.56 -23.61
CA ASP A 132 0.18 30.82 -24.10
C ASP A 132 0.89 29.98 -23.03
N PHE A 133 0.39 29.97 -21.81
CA PHE A 133 0.98 29.25 -20.67
C PHE A 133 1.13 27.74 -20.92
N LEU A 134 0.21 27.13 -21.65
CA LEU A 134 0.20 25.70 -21.96
C LEU A 134 0.75 25.35 -23.35
N ARG A 135 1.47 26.27 -24.02
CA ARG A 135 1.98 26.09 -25.40
C ARG A 135 2.89 24.88 -25.58
N ASP A 136 3.57 24.44 -24.50
CA ASP A 136 4.47 23.28 -24.52
C ASP A 136 3.74 21.93 -24.38
N TYR A 137 2.41 21.96 -24.27
CA TYR A 137 1.56 20.80 -24.09
C TYR A 137 0.50 20.69 -25.20
N ARG A 138 -0.03 19.49 -25.36
CA ARG A 138 -1.17 19.25 -26.25
C ARG A 138 -2.47 19.39 -25.46
N VAL A 139 -3.21 20.47 -25.64
CA VAL A 139 -4.40 20.79 -24.85
C VAL A 139 -5.68 20.39 -25.59
N ILE A 140 -6.47 19.51 -24.99
CA ILE A 140 -7.82 19.12 -25.43
C ILE A 140 -8.80 19.70 -24.42
N ALA A 141 -9.27 20.91 -24.69
CA ALA A 141 -10.23 21.62 -23.83
C ALA A 141 -11.66 21.40 -24.33
N LEU A 142 -12.46 20.65 -23.57
CA LEU A 142 -13.83 20.25 -23.93
C LEU A 142 -14.85 20.79 -22.93
N ASP A 143 -16.00 21.20 -23.42
CA ASP A 143 -17.17 21.44 -22.56
C ASP A 143 -17.86 20.09 -22.30
N MET A 144 -17.26 19.30 -21.40
CA MET A 144 -17.77 17.97 -21.08
C MET A 144 -19.17 18.01 -20.49
N THR A 145 -19.49 19.07 -19.73
CA THR A 145 -20.81 19.23 -19.12
C THR A 145 -21.89 19.39 -20.18
N ARG A 146 -21.65 20.19 -21.19
CA ARG A 146 -22.59 20.37 -22.32
C ARG A 146 -22.70 19.08 -23.16
N LEU A 147 -21.57 18.41 -23.42
CA LEU A 147 -21.58 17.17 -24.18
C LEU A 147 -22.35 16.06 -23.47
N VAL A 148 -22.24 15.94 -22.15
CA VAL A 148 -23.05 15.01 -21.35
C VAL A 148 -24.53 15.45 -21.34
N SER A 149 -24.82 16.76 -21.18
CA SER A 149 -26.19 17.29 -21.23
C SER A 149 -26.88 16.89 -22.53
N ASN A 150 -26.21 17.06 -23.67
CA ASN A 150 -26.75 16.67 -24.98
C ASN A 150 -26.98 15.14 -25.08
N ALA A 151 -26.10 14.32 -24.47
CA ALA A 151 -26.24 12.86 -24.53
C ALA A 151 -27.42 12.32 -23.70
N VAL A 152 -27.98 13.13 -22.79
CA VAL A 152 -29.08 12.78 -21.88
C VAL A 152 -30.25 13.78 -21.96
N GLU A 153 -30.37 14.54 -23.04
CA GLU A 153 -31.36 15.64 -23.17
C GLU A 153 -32.82 15.15 -23.09
N ASP A 154 -33.08 13.91 -23.51
CA ASP A 154 -34.37 13.24 -23.44
C ASP A 154 -34.70 12.69 -22.03
N MET A 155 -33.76 12.78 -21.09
CA MET A 155 -33.92 12.35 -19.71
C MET A 155 -34.17 13.53 -18.81
N ASP A 156 -35.26 13.53 -18.03
CA ASP A 156 -35.56 14.59 -17.06
C ASP A 156 -34.59 14.55 -15.86
N LEU A 157 -33.34 15.01 -16.09
CA LEU A 157 -32.28 15.00 -15.08
C LEU A 157 -31.93 16.40 -14.60
N SER A 158 -31.72 16.54 -13.29
CA SER A 158 -31.19 17.80 -12.73
C SER A 158 -29.76 18.08 -13.21
N LEU A 159 -29.39 19.37 -13.35
CA LEU A 159 -28.03 19.77 -13.71
C LEU A 159 -26.95 19.18 -12.80
N LYS A 160 -27.28 18.95 -11.52
CA LYS A 160 -26.39 18.31 -10.56
C LYS A 160 -26.11 16.84 -10.92
N LEU A 161 -27.07 16.10 -11.44
CA LEU A 161 -26.88 14.73 -11.88
C LEU A 161 -26.08 14.65 -13.18
N ILE A 162 -26.35 15.56 -14.12
CA ILE A 162 -25.60 15.70 -15.37
C ILE A 162 -24.13 15.99 -15.07
N SER A 163 -23.84 16.98 -14.23
CA SER A 163 -22.48 17.33 -13.83
C SER A 163 -21.73 16.16 -13.17
N ARG A 164 -22.42 15.33 -12.39
CA ARG A 164 -21.82 14.15 -11.76
C ARG A 164 -21.47 13.01 -12.73
N SER A 165 -22.01 13.02 -13.93
CA SER A 165 -21.71 12.04 -14.97
C SER A 165 -20.57 12.46 -15.92
N THR A 166 -20.00 13.66 -15.76
CA THR A 166 -18.90 14.16 -16.59
C THR A 166 -17.62 13.35 -16.46
N ASN A 167 -17.39 12.74 -15.29
CA ASN A 167 -16.29 11.81 -15.07
C ASN A 167 -16.40 10.56 -15.97
N MET A 168 -17.61 10.07 -16.24
CA MET A 168 -17.81 8.94 -17.16
C MET A 168 -17.52 9.33 -18.60
N PHE A 169 -17.80 10.57 -19.00
CA PHE A 169 -17.39 11.10 -20.31
C PHE A 169 -15.86 11.10 -20.44
N ALA A 170 -15.15 11.65 -19.45
CA ALA A 170 -13.68 11.64 -19.44
C ALA A 170 -13.12 10.21 -19.49
N LEU A 171 -13.71 9.27 -18.74
CA LEU A 171 -13.34 7.85 -18.78
C LEU A 171 -13.56 7.25 -20.16
N GLY A 172 -14.68 7.53 -20.80
CA GLY A 172 -14.98 7.07 -22.16
C GLY A 172 -13.96 7.55 -23.18
N LEU A 173 -13.61 8.83 -23.15
CA LEU A 173 -12.62 9.43 -24.02
C LEU A 173 -11.23 8.77 -23.84
N VAL A 174 -10.76 8.64 -22.60
CA VAL A 174 -9.46 8.00 -22.32
C VAL A 174 -9.50 6.50 -22.68
N SER A 175 -10.62 5.82 -22.47
CA SER A 175 -10.79 4.43 -22.91
C SER A 175 -10.63 4.28 -24.42
N TRP A 176 -11.19 5.19 -25.20
CA TRP A 176 -11.01 5.23 -26.64
C TRP A 176 -9.53 5.50 -27.02
N MET A 177 -8.88 6.47 -26.37
CA MET A 177 -7.47 6.80 -26.65
C MET A 177 -6.54 5.61 -26.52
N TYR A 178 -6.85 4.68 -25.62
CA TYR A 178 -6.01 3.52 -25.29
C TYR A 178 -6.64 2.17 -25.65
N ASP A 179 -7.63 2.16 -26.56
CA ASP A 179 -8.26 0.92 -27.09
C ASP A 179 -8.85 0.03 -25.98
N ARG A 180 -9.46 0.63 -24.95
CA ARG A 180 -10.07 -0.10 -23.84
C ARG A 180 -11.54 -0.39 -24.09
N THR A 181 -11.96 -1.62 -23.78
CA THR A 181 -13.41 -1.99 -23.86
C THR A 181 -14.19 -1.35 -22.73
N LEU A 182 -15.47 -1.04 -22.99
CA LEU A 182 -16.36 -0.44 -21.99
C LEU A 182 -17.15 -1.45 -21.17
N ASP A 183 -17.11 -2.74 -21.50
CA ASP A 183 -18.02 -3.77 -20.96
C ASP A 183 -17.91 -3.91 -19.44
N SER A 184 -16.71 -3.98 -18.90
CA SER A 184 -16.50 -4.08 -17.44
C SER A 184 -17.04 -2.85 -16.70
N THR A 185 -16.84 -1.66 -17.26
CA THR A 185 -17.35 -0.41 -16.70
C THR A 185 -18.88 -0.34 -16.78
N ILE A 186 -19.47 -0.74 -17.90
CA ILE A 186 -20.94 -0.79 -18.05
C ILE A 186 -21.56 -1.77 -17.05
N ASN A 187 -20.98 -2.95 -16.88
CA ASN A 187 -21.43 -3.93 -15.90
C ASN A 187 -21.32 -3.40 -14.46
N PHE A 188 -20.23 -2.72 -14.14
CA PHE A 188 -20.06 -2.07 -12.85
C PHE A 188 -21.12 -0.99 -12.60
N ILE A 189 -21.41 -0.12 -13.58
CA ILE A 189 -22.42 0.94 -13.48
C ILE A 189 -23.80 0.30 -13.20
N LYS A 190 -24.18 -0.73 -13.95
CA LYS A 190 -25.44 -1.47 -13.76
C LYS A 190 -25.57 -2.01 -12.34
N ASN A 191 -24.52 -2.62 -11.80
CA ASN A 191 -24.54 -3.22 -10.48
C ASN A 191 -24.54 -2.16 -9.36
N LYS A 192 -23.65 -1.16 -9.46
CA LYS A 192 -23.50 -0.11 -8.44
C LYS A 192 -24.74 0.75 -8.28
N PHE A 193 -25.38 1.10 -9.38
CA PHE A 193 -26.55 1.98 -9.41
C PHE A 193 -27.86 1.23 -9.66
N ALA A 194 -27.91 -0.08 -9.43
CA ALA A 194 -29.07 -0.93 -9.71
C ALA A 194 -30.40 -0.41 -9.14
N LYS A 195 -30.36 0.29 -7.99
CA LYS A 195 -31.53 0.90 -7.32
C LYS A 195 -31.97 2.23 -7.94
N ARG A 196 -31.25 2.75 -8.93
CA ARG A 196 -31.46 4.06 -9.54
C ARG A 196 -31.24 3.98 -11.05
N PRO A 197 -32.25 3.43 -11.81
CA PRO A 197 -32.12 3.19 -13.26
C PRO A 197 -31.75 4.45 -14.06
N GLU A 198 -32.23 5.61 -13.63
CA GLU A 198 -31.90 6.90 -14.25
C GLU A 198 -30.41 7.22 -14.19
N LEU A 199 -29.73 6.86 -13.10
CA LEU A 199 -28.28 7.04 -12.99
C LEU A 199 -27.51 5.99 -13.79
N VAL A 200 -28.02 4.78 -13.90
CA VAL A 200 -27.43 3.72 -14.75
C VAL A 200 -27.38 4.23 -16.19
N GLU A 201 -28.51 4.67 -16.71
CA GLU A 201 -28.62 5.12 -18.10
C GLU A 201 -27.79 6.37 -18.37
N ALA A 202 -27.87 7.38 -17.50
CA ALA A 202 -27.09 8.61 -17.63
C ALA A 202 -25.57 8.35 -17.68
N ASN A 203 -25.05 7.54 -16.77
CA ASN A 203 -23.62 7.22 -16.73
C ASN A 203 -23.19 6.39 -17.96
N ILE A 204 -24.01 5.44 -18.43
CA ILE A 204 -23.69 4.66 -19.63
C ILE A 204 -23.69 5.55 -20.87
N ARG A 205 -24.68 6.46 -21.02
CA ARG A 205 -24.72 7.41 -22.15
C ARG A 205 -23.52 8.36 -22.12
N ALA A 206 -23.20 8.92 -20.96
CA ALA A 206 -22.02 9.78 -20.80
C ALA A 206 -20.70 9.04 -21.16
N LEU A 207 -20.54 7.79 -20.71
CA LEU A 207 -19.39 6.94 -21.02
C LEU A 207 -19.26 6.70 -22.54
N LYS A 208 -20.37 6.30 -23.19
CA LYS A 208 -20.42 6.05 -24.64
C LYS A 208 -20.21 7.34 -25.44
N ALA A 209 -20.77 8.47 -24.98
CA ALA A 209 -20.58 9.76 -25.61
C ALA A 209 -19.09 10.17 -25.61
N GLY A 210 -18.39 10.02 -24.47
CA GLY A 210 -16.96 10.27 -24.40
C GLY A 210 -16.13 9.35 -25.30
N TYR A 211 -16.45 8.06 -25.32
CA TYR A 211 -15.79 7.09 -26.20
C TYR A 211 -15.96 7.46 -27.69
N ASN A 212 -17.20 7.70 -28.13
CA ASN A 212 -17.48 8.05 -29.52
C ASN A 212 -16.91 9.40 -29.91
N TYR A 213 -16.83 10.36 -28.94
CA TYR A 213 -16.25 11.67 -29.18
C TYR A 213 -14.77 11.60 -29.57
N GLY A 214 -14.04 10.59 -29.08
CA GLY A 214 -12.65 10.33 -29.47
C GLY A 214 -12.45 10.19 -30.98
N ASP A 215 -13.46 9.68 -31.71
CA ASP A 215 -13.41 9.60 -33.18
C ASP A 215 -13.49 10.97 -33.88
N THR A 216 -14.00 11.98 -33.21
CA THR A 216 -14.22 13.32 -33.78
C THR A 216 -13.10 14.29 -33.51
N ILE A 217 -12.17 13.99 -32.61
CA ILE A 217 -11.05 14.87 -32.24
C ILE A 217 -9.93 14.73 -33.27
N GLU A 218 -9.66 15.80 -34.02
CA GLU A 218 -8.60 15.83 -35.04
C GLU A 218 -7.19 15.75 -34.43
N GLU A 219 -7.01 16.31 -33.23
CA GLU A 219 -5.76 16.31 -32.46
C GLU A 219 -5.35 14.89 -32.03
N LEU A 220 -6.31 13.97 -31.90
CA LEU A 220 -6.07 12.57 -31.58
C LEU A 220 -5.97 11.73 -32.88
N GLN A 221 -4.85 11.86 -33.58
CA GLN A 221 -4.63 11.21 -34.89
C GLN A 221 -4.50 9.70 -34.81
N HIS A 222 -4.14 9.15 -33.64
CA HIS A 222 -3.83 7.75 -33.42
C HIS A 222 -4.47 7.25 -32.12
N VAL A 223 -4.96 6.02 -32.15
CA VAL A 223 -5.22 5.23 -30.94
C VAL A 223 -3.90 4.66 -30.46
N VAL A 224 -3.57 4.87 -29.20
CA VAL A 224 -2.34 4.32 -28.58
C VAL A 224 -2.65 2.93 -28.04
N THR A 225 -1.81 1.96 -28.38
CA THR A 225 -1.92 0.59 -27.88
C THR A 225 -0.70 0.22 -27.06
N VAL A 226 -0.90 -0.53 -25.99
CA VAL A 226 0.16 -1.15 -25.19
C VAL A 226 -0.06 -2.65 -25.28
N SER A 227 0.95 -3.38 -25.70
CA SER A 227 0.89 -4.83 -25.81
C SER A 227 0.67 -5.50 -24.44
N LYS A 228 0.23 -6.76 -24.45
CA LYS A 228 0.09 -7.54 -23.23
C LYS A 228 1.44 -7.75 -22.57
N ALA A 229 1.46 -7.66 -21.25
CA ALA A 229 2.62 -8.05 -20.46
C ALA A 229 2.77 -9.58 -20.41
N THR A 230 3.99 -10.04 -20.21
CA THR A 230 4.29 -11.46 -20.02
C THR A 230 4.16 -11.80 -18.55
N PHE A 231 3.11 -12.54 -18.20
CA PHE A 231 2.88 -13.04 -16.86
C PHE A 231 3.15 -14.54 -16.77
N GLU A 232 3.51 -15.01 -15.57
CA GLU A 232 3.51 -16.44 -15.27
C GLU A 232 2.09 -17.02 -15.46
N PRO A 233 1.97 -18.29 -15.93
CA PRO A 233 0.65 -18.91 -16.08
C PRO A 233 -0.08 -19.02 -14.74
N GLY A 234 -1.34 -18.56 -14.69
CA GLY A 234 -2.15 -18.64 -13.48
C GLY A 234 -3.41 -17.77 -13.52
N VAL A 235 -4.07 -17.69 -12.37
CA VAL A 235 -5.24 -16.83 -12.17
C VAL A 235 -4.80 -15.55 -11.50
N TYR A 236 -5.05 -14.43 -12.18
CA TYR A 236 -4.70 -13.11 -11.69
C TYR A 236 -5.93 -12.32 -11.27
N ARG A 237 -5.70 -11.44 -10.34
CA ARG A 237 -6.65 -10.39 -9.97
C ARG A 237 -5.88 -9.10 -9.72
N ASN A 238 -6.45 -7.96 -10.07
CA ASN A 238 -5.95 -6.68 -9.59
C ASN A 238 -6.27 -6.55 -8.10
N ILE A 239 -5.25 -6.32 -7.25
CA ILE A 239 -5.40 -6.30 -5.80
C ILE A 239 -4.90 -5.01 -5.19
N VAL A 240 -5.60 -4.53 -4.16
CA VAL A 240 -5.21 -3.38 -3.33
C VAL A 240 -4.54 -3.89 -2.06
N GLY A 241 -3.51 -3.21 -1.56
CA GLY A 241 -2.70 -3.72 -0.46
C GLY A 241 -3.46 -4.04 0.82
N ASN A 242 -4.38 -3.18 1.27
CA ASN A 242 -5.22 -3.48 2.44
C ASN A 242 -6.07 -4.75 2.25
N GLN A 243 -6.53 -5.01 1.01
CA GLN A 243 -7.26 -6.24 0.71
C GLN A 243 -6.33 -7.46 0.72
N ALA A 244 -5.12 -7.32 0.21
CA ALA A 244 -4.12 -8.37 0.22
C ALA A 244 -3.70 -8.73 1.66
N LEU A 245 -3.49 -7.74 2.55
CA LEU A 245 -3.30 -7.97 3.98
C LEU A 245 -4.41 -8.84 4.56
N CYS A 246 -5.68 -8.45 4.33
CA CYS A 246 -6.82 -9.22 4.84
C CYS A 246 -6.84 -10.66 4.34
N PHE A 247 -6.53 -10.91 3.07
CA PHE A 247 -6.47 -12.26 2.53
C PHE A 247 -5.32 -13.08 3.13
N GLY A 248 -4.18 -12.47 3.38
CA GLY A 248 -3.06 -13.11 4.08
C GLY A 248 -3.44 -13.56 5.49
N LEU A 249 -4.10 -12.68 6.25
CA LEU A 249 -4.60 -12.96 7.60
C LEU A 249 -5.62 -14.11 7.62
N ILE A 250 -6.63 -14.06 6.74
CA ILE A 250 -7.65 -15.11 6.63
C ILE A 250 -7.00 -16.45 6.29
N THR A 251 -6.08 -16.45 5.33
CA THR A 251 -5.38 -17.67 4.92
C THR A 251 -4.52 -18.23 6.05
N ALA A 252 -3.83 -17.38 6.82
CA ALA A 252 -3.04 -17.80 7.95
C ALA A 252 -3.91 -18.43 9.07
N ALA A 253 -5.06 -17.83 9.39
CA ALA A 253 -6.01 -18.36 10.36
C ALA A 253 -6.53 -19.76 9.94
N GLU A 254 -6.90 -19.93 8.69
CA GLU A 254 -7.32 -21.23 8.15
C GLU A 254 -6.18 -22.28 8.22
N LYS A 255 -4.93 -21.88 7.97
CA LYS A 255 -3.77 -22.76 8.06
C LYS A 255 -3.40 -23.11 9.50
N ALA A 256 -3.72 -22.25 10.46
CA ALA A 256 -3.54 -22.48 11.90
C ALA A 256 -4.73 -23.19 12.55
N GLY A 257 -5.90 -23.23 11.90
CA GLY A 257 -7.15 -23.75 12.46
C GLY A 257 -7.76 -22.87 13.54
N LEU A 258 -7.46 -21.56 13.54
CA LEU A 258 -7.91 -20.60 14.56
C LEU A 258 -9.02 -19.69 14.03
N ASP A 259 -9.81 -19.14 14.95
CA ASP A 259 -10.68 -18.01 14.68
C ASP A 259 -9.88 -16.71 14.64
N ILE A 260 -10.32 -15.72 13.85
CA ILE A 260 -9.75 -14.38 13.88
C ILE A 260 -10.55 -13.50 14.83
N TYR A 261 -9.84 -12.78 15.71
CA TYR A 261 -10.37 -11.63 16.40
C TYR A 261 -9.64 -10.37 15.93
N PHE A 262 -10.36 -9.53 15.18
CA PHE A 262 -9.86 -8.24 14.72
C PHE A 262 -10.49 -7.11 15.50
N SER A 263 -9.67 -6.25 16.09
CA SER A 263 -10.12 -5.03 16.72
C SER A 263 -9.38 -3.81 16.21
N GLY A 264 -10.14 -2.79 15.82
CA GLY A 264 -9.63 -1.52 15.33
C GLY A 264 -10.54 -0.37 15.69
N TYR A 265 -10.12 0.83 15.34
CA TYR A 265 -10.89 2.06 15.49
C TYR A 265 -10.73 2.91 14.22
N PRO A 266 -11.59 3.93 13.97
CA PRO A 266 -11.52 4.73 12.76
C PRO A 266 -10.21 5.52 12.66
N ILE A 267 -9.32 5.13 11.76
CA ILE A 267 -8.06 5.83 11.44
C ILE A 267 -7.65 5.61 9.99
N THR A 268 -7.42 6.70 9.27
CA THR A 268 -6.87 6.67 7.91
C THR A 268 -5.37 6.34 7.97
N PRO A 269 -4.85 5.42 7.11
CA PRO A 269 -5.53 4.66 6.06
C PRO A 269 -5.94 3.22 6.47
N ALA A 270 -5.93 2.87 7.76
CA ALA A 270 -6.14 1.50 8.26
C ALA A 270 -7.62 1.07 8.36
N SER A 271 -8.57 2.00 8.30
CA SER A 271 -10.01 1.71 8.51
C SER A 271 -10.60 0.71 7.52
N ASP A 272 -10.08 0.66 6.31
CA ASP A 272 -10.57 -0.26 5.27
C ASP A 272 -10.42 -1.74 5.67
N ILE A 273 -9.41 -2.07 6.48
CA ILE A 273 -9.15 -3.44 6.95
C ILE A 273 -10.34 -3.96 7.75
N LEU A 274 -10.88 -3.15 8.70
CA LEU A 274 -12.08 -3.50 9.45
C LEU A 274 -13.28 -3.74 8.52
N HIS A 275 -13.50 -2.84 7.56
CA HIS A 275 -14.61 -2.95 6.61
C HIS A 275 -14.49 -4.20 5.73
N ILE A 276 -13.28 -4.49 5.24
CA ILE A 276 -13.02 -5.67 4.40
C ILE A 276 -13.27 -6.95 5.21
N LEU A 277 -12.66 -7.09 6.38
CA LEU A 277 -12.78 -8.29 7.23
C LEU A 277 -14.23 -8.52 7.67
N SER A 278 -14.99 -7.47 8.01
CA SER A 278 -16.40 -7.59 8.40
C SER A 278 -17.31 -8.14 7.30
N GLY A 279 -16.90 -8.06 6.04
CA GLY A 279 -17.60 -8.62 4.89
C GLY A 279 -17.42 -10.14 4.74
N TYR A 280 -16.36 -10.73 5.31
CA TYR A 280 -16.00 -12.15 5.15
C TYR A 280 -16.55 -13.04 6.28
N LYS A 281 -17.86 -13.00 6.52
CA LYS A 281 -18.54 -13.69 7.63
C LYS A 281 -18.39 -15.21 7.64
N ASN A 282 -18.03 -15.81 6.49
CA ASN A 282 -17.88 -17.27 6.35
C ASN A 282 -16.56 -17.82 6.89
N PHE A 283 -15.62 -16.96 7.31
CA PHE A 283 -14.27 -17.33 7.71
C PHE A 283 -14.02 -17.22 9.22
N ARG A 284 -15.05 -17.40 10.06
CA ARG A 284 -14.91 -17.36 11.52
C ARG A 284 -14.18 -16.11 12.04
N ILE A 285 -14.55 -14.94 11.47
CA ILE A 285 -13.96 -13.65 11.80
C ILE A 285 -14.86 -12.89 12.75
N LYS A 286 -14.34 -12.54 13.91
CA LYS A 286 -14.96 -11.65 14.88
C LYS A 286 -14.33 -10.27 14.69
N THR A 287 -15.13 -9.27 14.30
CA THR A 287 -14.67 -7.88 14.15
C THR A 287 -15.27 -7.00 15.24
N PHE A 288 -14.43 -6.19 15.86
CA PHE A 288 -14.83 -5.23 16.89
C PHE A 288 -14.30 -3.84 16.58
N GLN A 289 -15.18 -2.84 16.56
CA GLN A 289 -14.78 -1.45 16.49
C GLN A 289 -14.69 -0.90 17.90
N ALA A 290 -13.46 -0.66 18.35
CA ALA A 290 -13.18 -0.09 19.65
C ALA A 290 -13.39 1.44 19.66
N GLU A 291 -13.42 2.01 20.82
CA GLU A 291 -13.51 3.45 21.06
C GLU A 291 -12.22 4.17 20.64
N ASP A 292 -11.08 3.59 20.99
CA ASP A 292 -9.74 4.13 20.73
C ASP A 292 -8.68 3.05 20.51
N GLU A 293 -7.44 3.49 20.34
CA GLU A 293 -6.28 2.65 20.08
C GLU A 293 -5.97 1.67 21.19
N ILE A 294 -6.08 2.12 22.45
CA ILE A 294 -5.75 1.34 23.63
C ILE A 294 -6.79 0.25 23.83
N ALA A 295 -8.08 0.60 23.79
CA ALA A 295 -9.17 -0.35 23.88
C ALA A 295 -9.08 -1.42 22.76
N ALA A 296 -8.70 -1.01 21.54
CA ALA A 296 -8.54 -1.93 20.43
C ALA A 296 -7.50 -3.01 20.72
N ILE A 297 -6.25 -2.65 21.05
CA ILE A 297 -5.19 -3.64 21.30
C ILE A 297 -5.42 -4.45 22.57
N MET A 298 -5.99 -3.85 23.63
CA MET A 298 -6.27 -4.58 24.86
C MET A 298 -7.34 -5.65 24.68
N SER A 299 -8.36 -5.38 23.86
CA SER A 299 -9.35 -6.40 23.50
C SER A 299 -8.74 -7.54 22.69
N VAL A 300 -7.77 -7.24 21.81
CA VAL A 300 -7.01 -8.26 21.07
C VAL A 300 -6.18 -9.13 22.01
N ILE A 301 -5.47 -8.54 22.98
CA ILE A 301 -4.69 -9.31 23.98
C ILE A 301 -5.59 -10.28 24.74
N GLY A 302 -6.79 -9.85 25.13
CA GLY A 302 -7.77 -10.72 25.78
C GLY A 302 -8.24 -11.87 24.87
N ALA A 303 -8.52 -11.60 23.62
CA ALA A 303 -8.94 -12.61 22.65
C ALA A 303 -7.83 -13.64 22.36
N VAL A 304 -6.58 -13.17 22.23
CA VAL A 304 -5.40 -14.05 22.07
C VAL A 304 -5.21 -14.94 23.29
N PHE A 305 -5.37 -14.40 24.49
CA PHE A 305 -5.31 -15.21 25.70
C PHE A 305 -6.36 -16.33 25.69
N CYS A 306 -7.52 -16.10 25.06
CA CYS A 306 -8.59 -17.08 24.89
C CYS A 306 -8.43 -18.02 23.68
N GLY A 307 -7.34 -17.91 22.90
CA GLY A 307 -7.04 -18.85 21.82
C GLY A 307 -7.38 -18.38 20.40
N ASP A 308 -7.81 -17.13 20.20
CA ASP A 308 -8.03 -16.57 18.87
C ASP A 308 -6.71 -16.05 18.26
N LEU A 309 -6.62 -16.01 16.92
CA LEU A 309 -5.61 -15.21 16.24
C LEU A 309 -5.99 -13.73 16.35
N GLY A 310 -5.27 -13.01 17.19
CA GLY A 310 -5.55 -11.60 17.47
C GLY A 310 -4.83 -10.64 16.54
N ILE A 311 -5.60 -9.68 16.00
CA ILE A 311 -5.09 -8.71 15.03
C ILE A 311 -5.64 -7.32 15.34
N THR A 312 -4.78 -6.31 15.29
CA THR A 312 -5.19 -4.90 15.33
C THR A 312 -4.54 -4.12 14.20
N ALA A 313 -5.22 -3.09 13.70
CA ALA A 313 -4.66 -2.18 12.70
C ALA A 313 -4.64 -0.75 13.22
N THR A 314 -3.63 0.02 12.80
CA THR A 314 -3.42 1.40 13.22
C THR A 314 -2.57 2.17 12.20
N SER A 315 -2.17 3.39 12.56
CA SER A 315 -1.18 4.23 11.89
C SER A 315 -0.27 4.86 12.95
N GLY A 316 0.74 5.61 12.57
CA GLY A 316 1.78 6.15 13.45
C GLY A 316 1.31 6.72 14.80
N PRO A 317 0.32 7.64 14.87
CA PRO A 317 -0.17 8.15 16.15
C PRO A 317 -0.71 7.06 17.08
N GLY A 318 -1.49 6.13 16.51
CA GLY A 318 -2.06 5.05 17.30
C GLY A 318 -1.03 3.98 17.67
N MET A 319 0.03 3.81 16.85
CA MET A 319 1.16 2.94 17.21
C MET A 319 1.86 3.46 18.47
N ALA A 320 2.02 4.77 18.61
CA ALA A 320 2.55 5.39 19.82
C ALA A 320 1.70 5.06 21.06
N LEU A 321 0.37 5.17 20.94
CA LEU A 321 -0.55 4.90 22.04
C LEU A 321 -0.65 3.41 22.41
N LYS A 322 -0.35 2.51 21.47
CA LYS A 322 -0.32 1.05 21.67
C LYS A 322 0.98 0.54 22.33
N GLY A 323 1.98 1.42 22.54
CA GLY A 323 3.32 1.04 23.00
C GLY A 323 3.33 0.22 24.29
N GLU A 324 2.59 0.65 25.31
CA GLU A 324 2.50 -0.08 26.59
C GLU A 324 1.81 -1.45 26.43
N SER A 325 0.68 -1.48 25.73
CA SER A 325 -0.03 -2.73 25.47
C SER A 325 0.79 -3.74 24.66
N LEU A 326 1.61 -3.26 23.72
CA LEU A 326 2.54 -4.11 22.98
C LEU A 326 3.64 -4.65 23.92
N GLY A 327 4.14 -3.83 24.85
CA GLY A 327 5.04 -4.27 25.93
C GLY A 327 4.43 -5.36 26.81
N LEU A 328 3.15 -5.23 27.16
CA LEU A 328 2.39 -6.25 27.87
C LEU A 328 2.31 -7.57 27.05
N ALA A 329 2.06 -7.48 25.75
CA ALA A 329 2.00 -8.66 24.89
C ALA A 329 3.37 -9.38 24.81
N VAL A 330 4.48 -8.63 24.78
CA VAL A 330 5.84 -9.20 24.88
C VAL A 330 6.06 -9.86 26.24
N ALA A 331 5.72 -9.17 27.34
CA ALA A 331 5.91 -9.70 28.69
C ALA A 331 5.09 -10.97 28.96
N THR A 332 3.92 -11.07 28.34
CA THR A 332 3.02 -12.23 28.46
C THR A 332 3.24 -13.29 27.40
N GLU A 333 4.12 -13.00 26.43
CA GLU A 333 4.43 -13.88 25.27
C GLU A 333 3.15 -14.36 24.57
N LEU A 334 2.31 -13.40 24.16
CA LEU A 334 1.06 -13.66 23.44
C LEU A 334 1.24 -13.36 21.93
N PRO A 335 0.79 -14.28 21.04
CA PRO A 335 0.98 -14.15 19.60
C PRO A 335 -0.08 -13.23 19.00
N LEU A 336 0.24 -11.97 18.78
CA LEU A 336 -0.66 -11.04 18.08
C LEU A 336 0.03 -10.33 16.94
N VAL A 337 -0.74 -9.85 15.97
CA VAL A 337 -0.25 -9.09 14.83
C VAL A 337 -0.79 -7.66 14.87
N VAL A 338 0.13 -6.70 14.79
CA VAL A 338 -0.19 -5.27 14.66
C VAL A 338 0.12 -4.82 13.24
N LEU A 339 -0.89 -4.38 12.50
CA LEU A 339 -0.73 -3.78 11.18
C LEU A 339 -0.59 -2.27 11.36
N ASN A 340 0.62 -1.73 11.14
CA ASN A 340 0.85 -0.30 11.15
C ASN A 340 0.91 0.24 9.73
N ILE A 341 -0.18 0.89 9.30
CA ILE A 341 -0.30 1.50 7.99
C ILE A 341 0.20 2.94 8.12
N GLN A 342 1.47 3.13 7.80
CA GLN A 342 2.18 4.38 8.03
C GLN A 342 1.63 5.52 7.18
N ARG A 343 1.70 6.73 7.72
CA ARG A 343 1.35 7.98 7.06
C ARG A 343 2.27 9.10 7.51
N ALA A 344 2.27 10.21 6.76
CA ALA A 344 3.08 11.36 7.09
C ALA A 344 2.69 11.97 8.45
N GLY A 345 3.66 12.05 9.36
CA GLY A 345 3.56 12.60 10.71
C GLY A 345 4.08 14.05 10.80
N PRO A 346 4.34 14.53 12.02
CA PRO A 346 4.01 13.97 13.34
C PRO A 346 2.53 14.17 13.73
N SER A 347 2.06 13.44 14.76
CA SER A 347 0.68 13.46 15.26
C SER A 347 -0.33 13.13 14.14
N THR A 348 -1.39 13.92 13.96
CA THR A 348 -2.32 13.76 12.84
C THR A 348 -1.63 13.94 11.49
N GLY A 349 -0.67 14.85 11.40
CA GLY A 349 0.18 15.09 10.23
C GLY A 349 -0.63 15.31 8.94
N MET A 350 -0.27 14.55 7.92
CA MET A 350 -0.98 14.48 6.65
C MET A 350 -1.60 13.09 6.48
N PRO A 351 -2.82 12.84 6.98
CA PRO A 351 -3.36 11.49 7.16
C PRO A 351 -3.57 10.69 5.88
N THR A 352 -3.63 11.34 4.74
CA THR A 352 -3.80 10.71 3.43
C THR A 352 -2.48 10.55 2.65
N LYS A 353 -1.35 11.01 3.20
CA LYS A 353 -0.04 11.00 2.53
C LYS A 353 0.86 9.91 3.10
N THR A 354 1.69 9.33 2.24
CA THR A 354 2.55 8.21 2.58
C THR A 354 3.89 8.66 3.13
N GLU A 355 4.38 7.98 4.15
CA GLU A 355 5.76 8.03 4.66
C GLU A 355 6.15 6.69 5.29
N GLN A 356 7.44 6.48 5.57
CA GLN A 356 8.00 5.32 6.28
C GLN A 356 8.58 5.77 7.63
N ALA A 357 7.80 6.53 8.41
CA ALA A 357 8.32 7.31 9.55
C ALA A 357 8.32 6.56 10.89
N ASP A 358 7.81 5.32 10.95
CA ASP A 358 7.49 4.66 12.22
C ASP A 358 8.46 3.52 12.60
N LEU A 359 9.52 3.24 11.81
CA LEU A 359 10.41 2.10 12.05
C LEU A 359 11.10 2.16 13.42
N LEU A 360 11.73 3.28 13.76
CA LEU A 360 12.40 3.43 15.07
C LEU A 360 11.41 3.44 16.22
N GLN A 361 10.22 4.02 16.04
CA GLN A 361 9.14 3.97 17.02
C GLN A 361 8.71 2.54 17.32
N VAL A 362 8.54 1.73 16.27
CA VAL A 362 8.15 0.31 16.41
C VAL A 362 9.25 -0.51 17.07
N LEU A 363 10.51 -0.23 16.77
CA LEU A 363 11.64 -0.97 17.36
C LEU A 363 11.91 -0.57 18.80
N PHE A 364 11.88 0.73 19.14
CA PHE A 364 12.39 1.27 20.41
C PHE A 364 11.37 2.08 21.21
N GLY A 365 10.17 2.29 20.70
CA GLY A 365 9.16 3.17 21.34
C GLY A 365 8.37 2.53 22.49
N ARG A 366 8.97 1.60 23.25
CA ARG A 366 8.37 0.95 24.42
C ARG A 366 9.27 1.12 25.62
N ASN A 367 8.69 0.95 26.82
CA ASN A 367 9.49 0.92 28.05
C ASN A 367 10.15 -0.45 28.24
N GLY A 368 11.36 -0.46 28.80
CA GLY A 368 12.15 -1.67 29.10
C GLY A 368 12.64 -2.39 27.82
N GLU A 369 13.32 -3.53 28.05
CA GLU A 369 13.78 -4.42 26.97
C GLU A 369 12.61 -5.26 26.45
N SER A 370 12.00 -4.81 25.37
CA SER A 370 10.74 -5.36 24.83
C SER A 370 10.87 -5.62 23.33
N PRO A 371 11.64 -6.66 22.92
CA PRO A 371 11.89 -6.95 21.52
C PRO A 371 10.61 -7.44 20.81
N VAL A 372 10.42 -7.01 19.56
CA VAL A 372 9.31 -7.44 18.69
C VAL A 372 9.84 -7.76 17.30
N VAL A 373 9.17 -8.65 16.61
CA VAL A 373 9.45 -8.91 15.20
C VAL A 373 8.82 -7.82 14.35
N VAL A 374 9.57 -7.31 13.37
CA VAL A 374 9.11 -6.24 12.47
C VAL A 374 9.31 -6.65 11.02
N LEU A 375 8.21 -6.69 10.28
CA LEU A 375 8.17 -6.99 8.85
C LEU A 375 7.68 -5.75 8.08
N ALA A 376 8.11 -5.62 6.82
CA ALA A 376 7.60 -4.60 5.91
C ALA A 376 7.17 -5.22 4.58
N ALA A 377 5.96 -4.88 4.13
CA ALA A 377 5.49 -5.24 2.79
C ALA A 377 6.12 -4.32 1.75
N ASN A 378 6.42 -4.83 0.56
CA ASN A 378 7.11 -4.10 -0.50
C ASN A 378 6.22 -3.67 -1.67
N SER A 379 5.07 -4.32 -1.84
CA SER A 379 4.10 -4.02 -2.89
C SER A 379 2.66 -4.38 -2.44
N PRO A 380 1.62 -3.92 -3.14
CA PRO A 380 0.25 -4.31 -2.83
C PRO A 380 0.02 -5.83 -2.82
N ALA A 381 0.57 -6.58 -3.77
CA ALA A 381 0.47 -8.03 -3.82
C ALA A 381 1.26 -8.71 -2.68
N ASP A 382 2.44 -8.19 -2.37
CA ASP A 382 3.29 -8.72 -1.30
C ASP A 382 2.69 -8.55 0.10
N CYS A 383 1.75 -7.63 0.28
CA CYS A 383 0.98 -7.49 1.51
C CYS A 383 0.32 -8.81 1.94
N PHE A 384 -0.10 -9.67 0.98
CA PHE A 384 -0.62 -11.01 1.29
C PHE A 384 0.43 -11.88 1.96
N SER A 385 1.60 -12.01 1.34
CA SER A 385 2.68 -12.87 1.83
C SER A 385 3.23 -12.36 3.16
N THR A 386 3.36 -11.05 3.31
CA THR A 386 3.85 -10.42 4.54
C THR A 386 2.88 -10.62 5.71
N ALA A 387 1.56 -10.50 5.50
CA ALA A 387 0.57 -10.74 6.54
C ALA A 387 0.50 -12.23 6.93
N PHE A 388 0.60 -13.15 5.96
CA PHE A 388 0.66 -14.58 6.22
C PHE A 388 1.89 -14.93 7.07
N GLU A 389 3.07 -14.44 6.68
CA GLU A 389 4.34 -14.65 7.38
C GLU A 389 4.32 -14.06 8.79
N ALA A 390 3.75 -12.86 8.97
CA ALA A 390 3.58 -12.25 10.30
C ALA A 390 2.77 -13.13 11.25
N CYS A 391 1.67 -13.71 10.76
CA CYS A 391 0.85 -14.63 11.56
C CYS A 391 1.61 -15.93 11.86
N ARG A 392 2.36 -16.48 10.89
CA ARG A 392 3.17 -17.69 11.08
C ARG A 392 4.19 -17.47 12.19
N ILE A 393 5.00 -16.42 12.09
CA ILE A 393 6.02 -16.10 13.10
C ILE A 393 5.37 -15.87 14.47
N ALA A 394 4.28 -15.09 14.53
CA ALA A 394 3.60 -14.81 15.78
C ALA A 394 3.17 -16.10 16.50
N LEU A 395 2.52 -17.02 15.79
CA LEU A 395 1.97 -18.25 16.34
C LEU A 395 3.05 -19.30 16.66
N GLU A 396 4.03 -19.48 15.78
CA GLU A 396 5.08 -20.49 15.95
C GLU A 396 6.10 -20.13 17.02
N HIS A 397 6.29 -18.84 17.30
CA HIS A 397 7.23 -18.37 18.34
C HIS A 397 6.55 -17.75 19.56
N MET A 398 5.22 -17.67 19.61
CA MET A 398 4.47 -17.02 20.70
C MET A 398 5.01 -15.62 21.00
N ILE A 399 5.01 -14.75 20.00
CA ILE A 399 5.57 -13.39 20.04
C ILE A 399 4.70 -12.40 19.26
N PRO A 400 4.57 -11.13 19.70
CA PRO A 400 3.93 -10.12 18.88
C PRO A 400 4.76 -9.78 17.65
N VAL A 401 4.06 -9.58 16.52
CA VAL A 401 4.67 -9.17 15.24
C VAL A 401 4.04 -7.88 14.76
N VAL A 402 4.86 -6.92 14.34
CA VAL A 402 4.41 -5.67 13.70
C VAL A 402 4.69 -5.72 12.21
N VAL A 403 3.67 -5.45 11.41
CA VAL A 403 3.78 -5.29 9.96
C VAL A 403 3.73 -3.80 9.62
N LEU A 404 4.78 -3.31 8.98
CA LEU A 404 4.85 -1.97 8.42
C LEU A 404 4.37 -2.00 6.97
N SER A 405 3.26 -1.36 6.72
CA SER A 405 2.77 -0.94 5.40
C SER A 405 2.69 0.58 5.41
N ASP A 406 2.20 1.20 4.35
CA ASP A 406 1.97 2.63 4.28
C ASP A 406 0.78 2.99 3.39
N ALA A 407 0.42 4.27 3.33
CA ALA A 407 -0.74 4.73 2.57
C ALA A 407 -0.62 4.45 1.06
N PHE A 408 0.59 4.43 0.50
CA PHE A 408 0.82 4.10 -0.91
C PHE A 408 0.48 2.63 -1.19
N LEU A 409 1.02 1.69 -0.40
CA LEU A 409 0.72 0.27 -0.54
C LEU A 409 -0.74 -0.02 -0.23
N ALA A 410 -1.28 0.59 0.83
CA ALA A 410 -2.63 0.34 1.33
C ALA A 410 -3.71 0.56 0.26
N HIS A 411 -3.55 1.60 -0.56
CA HIS A 411 -4.52 2.02 -1.57
C HIS A 411 -4.08 1.76 -3.01
N GLY A 412 -2.78 1.58 -3.24
CA GLY A 412 -2.23 1.19 -4.53
C GLY A 412 -2.68 -0.21 -4.95
N SER A 413 -2.69 -0.46 -6.25
CA SER A 413 -3.06 -1.77 -6.78
C SER A 413 -2.13 -2.21 -7.90
N GLU A 414 -1.99 -3.53 -8.04
CA GLU A 414 -1.22 -4.20 -9.06
C GLU A 414 -1.83 -5.57 -9.40
N PRO A 415 -1.46 -6.22 -10.53
CA PRO A 415 -1.82 -7.59 -10.80
C PRO A 415 -1.20 -8.56 -9.79
N TRP A 416 -2.01 -9.41 -9.20
CA TRP A 416 -1.61 -10.40 -8.21
C TRP A 416 -1.95 -11.81 -8.68
N LEU A 417 -0.93 -12.64 -8.79
CA LEU A 417 -1.10 -14.07 -9.01
C LEU A 417 -1.67 -14.73 -7.75
N ILE A 418 -2.88 -15.25 -7.83
CA ILE A 418 -3.54 -15.87 -6.69
C ILE A 418 -2.80 -17.17 -6.33
N PRO A 419 -2.22 -17.28 -5.12
CA PRO A 419 -1.46 -18.44 -4.73
C PRO A 419 -2.39 -19.66 -4.55
N GLN A 420 -1.87 -20.83 -4.88
CA GLN A 420 -2.57 -22.07 -4.57
C GLN A 420 -2.51 -22.31 -3.05
N THR A 421 -3.65 -22.28 -2.38
CA THR A 421 -3.69 -22.43 -0.91
C THR A 421 -3.11 -23.76 -0.43
N LYS A 422 -3.09 -24.81 -1.27
CA LYS A 422 -2.49 -26.10 -0.95
C LYS A 422 -0.97 -26.04 -0.82
N SER A 423 -0.29 -25.14 -1.52
CA SER A 423 1.17 -24.96 -1.44
C SER A 423 1.63 -24.17 -0.22
N LEU A 424 0.74 -23.47 0.46
CA LEU A 424 1.07 -22.72 1.66
C LEU A 424 1.22 -23.66 2.85
N PRO A 425 2.25 -23.45 3.71
CA PRO A 425 2.52 -24.31 4.84
C PRO A 425 1.36 -24.27 5.86
N LYS A 426 1.22 -25.35 6.62
CA LYS A 426 0.42 -25.31 7.85
C LYS A 426 1.15 -24.46 8.88
N ILE A 427 0.40 -23.75 9.69
CA ILE A 427 0.95 -22.95 10.79
C ILE A 427 0.74 -23.73 12.07
N ARG A 428 1.83 -23.94 12.79
CA ARG A 428 1.81 -24.63 14.08
C ARG A 428 1.35 -23.67 15.18
N THR A 429 0.53 -24.21 16.09
CA THR A 429 0.13 -23.50 17.32
C THR A 429 0.66 -24.28 18.52
N HIS A 430 0.80 -23.60 19.66
CA HIS A 430 1.25 -24.18 20.92
C HIS A 430 0.10 -24.41 21.90
N LEU A 431 -1.13 -24.57 21.38
CA LEU A 431 -2.33 -24.87 22.17
C LEU A 431 -2.17 -26.16 22.94
N VAL A 432 -2.48 -26.13 24.22
CA VAL A 432 -2.42 -27.28 25.13
C VAL A 432 -3.83 -27.71 25.47
N GLU A 433 -4.14 -28.99 25.23
CA GLU A 433 -5.45 -29.59 25.51
C GLU A 433 -5.47 -30.42 26.79
N LYS A 434 -4.31 -30.86 27.26
CA LYS A 434 -4.18 -31.79 28.41
C LYS A 434 -3.21 -31.26 29.46
N PRO A 435 -3.52 -31.43 30.75
CA PRO A 435 -2.75 -30.84 31.84
C PRO A 435 -1.38 -31.51 32.13
N ASN A 436 -1.00 -32.56 31.41
CA ASN A 436 0.22 -33.34 31.70
C ASN A 436 1.48 -32.47 31.65
N GLY A 437 1.97 -32.05 32.83
CA GLY A 437 3.18 -31.25 32.95
C GLY A 437 3.05 -29.81 32.43
N PHE A 438 1.83 -29.29 32.35
CA PHE A 438 1.61 -27.90 31.92
C PHE A 438 2.25 -26.94 32.93
N LYS A 439 3.08 -26.07 32.39
CA LYS A 439 3.59 -24.88 33.06
C LYS A 439 3.47 -23.70 32.07
N PRO A 440 2.84 -22.59 32.46
CA PRO A 440 2.49 -21.50 31.54
C PRO A 440 3.67 -20.93 30.74
N PHE A 441 4.87 -20.96 31.31
CA PHE A 441 6.10 -20.44 30.68
C PHE A 441 7.13 -21.53 30.36
N LYS A 442 6.76 -22.81 30.45
CA LYS A 442 7.60 -23.88 29.90
C LYS A 442 7.71 -23.70 28.39
N ARG A 443 8.95 -23.54 27.91
CA ARG A 443 9.25 -23.25 26.51
C ARG A 443 9.78 -24.49 25.80
N GLU A 444 9.57 -24.52 24.49
CA GLU A 444 10.22 -25.46 23.60
C GLU A 444 11.69 -25.06 23.38
N GLU A 445 12.57 -26.02 23.20
CA GLU A 445 14.01 -25.78 23.01
C GLU A 445 14.31 -25.07 21.69
N ASN A 446 13.61 -25.41 20.61
CA ASN A 446 13.93 -24.92 19.27
C ASN A 446 13.35 -23.53 18.97
N THR A 447 12.16 -23.21 19.47
CA THR A 447 11.45 -21.95 19.15
C THR A 447 11.38 -21.00 20.33
N LEU A 448 11.68 -21.47 21.53
CA LEU A 448 11.41 -20.80 22.81
C LEU A 448 9.94 -20.39 22.98
N ALA A 449 9.03 -20.97 22.21
CA ALA A 449 7.60 -20.73 22.35
C ALA A 449 7.08 -21.35 23.63
N ARG A 450 6.27 -20.59 24.39
CA ARG A 450 5.64 -21.10 25.59
C ARG A 450 4.38 -21.90 25.27
N GLN A 451 3.95 -22.72 26.21
CA GLN A 451 2.69 -23.43 26.14
C GLN A 451 1.50 -22.45 26.20
N TRP A 452 0.50 -22.68 25.34
CA TRP A 452 -0.68 -21.82 25.22
C TRP A 452 -1.91 -22.54 25.80
N GLY A 453 -2.13 -22.37 27.11
CA GLY A 453 -3.31 -22.87 27.79
C GLY A 453 -4.49 -21.92 27.60
N ILE A 454 -5.68 -22.46 27.28
CA ILE A 454 -6.89 -21.69 27.11
C ILE A 454 -7.66 -21.62 28.43
N PRO A 455 -8.13 -20.43 28.88
CA PRO A 455 -8.96 -20.28 30.06
C PRO A 455 -10.20 -21.19 30.04
N GLY A 456 -10.52 -21.79 31.18
CA GLY A 456 -11.64 -22.74 31.33
C GLY A 456 -11.30 -24.19 31.00
N THR A 457 -10.10 -24.49 30.50
CA THR A 457 -9.64 -25.87 30.32
C THR A 457 -9.18 -26.44 31.66
N LYS A 458 -9.84 -27.48 32.12
CA LYS A 458 -9.58 -28.12 33.46
C LYS A 458 -8.13 -28.60 33.57
N GLY A 459 -7.44 -28.16 34.61
CA GLY A 459 -6.03 -28.48 34.88
C GLY A 459 -5.01 -27.61 34.13
N LEU A 460 -5.49 -26.58 33.42
CA LEU A 460 -4.64 -25.56 32.78
C LEU A 460 -4.87 -24.18 33.42
N GLU A 461 -5.44 -24.15 34.62
CA GLU A 461 -5.70 -22.93 35.35
C GLU A 461 -4.36 -22.20 35.62
N HIS A 462 -4.23 -20.99 35.12
CA HIS A 462 -3.05 -20.16 35.30
C HIS A 462 -3.40 -18.68 35.20
N ARG A 463 -2.45 -17.86 35.59
CA ARG A 463 -2.54 -16.42 35.50
C ARG A 463 -1.46 -15.88 34.57
N VAL A 464 -1.81 -14.90 33.74
CA VAL A 464 -0.89 -14.13 32.92
C VAL A 464 -1.07 -12.65 33.21
N GLY A 465 0.01 -11.92 33.42
CA GLY A 465 -0.05 -10.49 33.75
C GLY A 465 1.26 -9.76 33.47
N GLY A 466 1.26 -8.43 33.63
CA GLY A 466 2.40 -7.58 33.31
C GLY A 466 3.54 -7.62 34.32
N LEU A 467 3.34 -8.16 35.53
CA LEU A 467 4.45 -8.32 36.50
C LEU A 467 5.46 -9.35 35.98
N GLU A 468 6.72 -9.21 36.37
CA GLU A 468 7.73 -10.21 36.02
C GLU A 468 7.43 -11.56 36.69
N LYS A 469 7.77 -12.62 36.00
CA LYS A 469 7.33 -13.99 36.30
C LYS A 469 8.50 -14.93 36.37
N ASP A 470 8.34 -15.98 37.17
CA ASP A 470 9.22 -17.12 37.14
C ASP A 470 9.29 -17.74 35.74
N ILE A 471 10.48 -18.14 35.36
CA ILE A 471 10.86 -18.60 34.02
C ILE A 471 10.03 -19.79 33.50
N GLU A 472 9.42 -20.59 34.38
CA GLU A 472 8.63 -21.79 34.03
C GLU A 472 7.19 -21.73 34.56
N THR A 473 7.01 -21.38 35.85
CA THR A 473 5.72 -21.49 36.53
C THR A 473 4.79 -20.34 36.20
N GLY A 474 5.34 -19.17 35.87
CA GLY A 474 4.56 -17.95 35.67
C GLY A 474 4.12 -17.27 36.97
N ASP A 475 4.57 -17.73 38.13
CA ASP A 475 4.37 -17.05 39.40
C ASP A 475 5.13 -15.72 39.43
N VAL A 476 4.60 -14.73 40.17
CA VAL A 476 5.27 -13.43 40.29
C VAL A 476 6.65 -13.63 40.91
N SER A 477 7.68 -13.08 40.29
CA SER A 477 9.07 -13.16 40.74
C SER A 477 9.69 -11.77 40.77
N TYR A 478 10.38 -11.45 41.88
CA TYR A 478 11.21 -10.25 42.06
C TYR A 478 12.70 -10.60 42.12
N ASP A 479 13.05 -11.84 41.77
CA ASP A 479 14.45 -12.26 41.71
C ASP A 479 15.15 -11.60 40.52
N PRO A 480 16.23 -10.80 40.76
CA PRO A 480 16.95 -10.11 39.69
C PRO A 480 17.62 -11.06 38.69
N ILE A 481 18.04 -12.23 39.10
CA ILE A 481 18.65 -13.24 38.24
C ILE A 481 17.58 -13.83 37.30
N ASN A 482 16.38 -14.09 37.83
CA ASN A 482 15.25 -14.55 37.01
C ASN A 482 14.84 -13.47 35.98
N HIS A 483 14.84 -12.20 36.39
CA HIS A 483 14.50 -11.09 35.48
C HIS A 483 15.50 -11.01 34.31
N GLU A 484 16.81 -11.07 34.57
CA GLU A 484 17.84 -11.08 33.53
C GLU A 484 17.65 -12.27 32.56
N LYS A 485 17.37 -13.47 33.11
CA LYS A 485 17.10 -14.65 32.28
C LYS A 485 15.86 -14.47 31.39
N MET A 486 14.79 -13.87 31.90
CA MET A 486 13.58 -13.58 31.12
C MET A 486 13.87 -12.59 29.98
N MET A 487 14.67 -11.53 30.23
CA MET A 487 15.11 -10.59 29.19
C MET A 487 15.90 -11.31 28.09
N ASN A 488 16.89 -12.11 28.50
CA ASN A 488 17.74 -12.85 27.57
C ASN A 488 16.91 -13.85 26.73
N LEU A 489 15.93 -14.55 27.30
CA LEU A 489 15.06 -15.47 26.57
C LEU A 489 14.19 -14.76 25.53
N ARG A 490 13.66 -13.56 25.87
CA ARG A 490 12.89 -12.76 24.90
C ARG A 490 13.75 -12.31 23.73
N GLN A 491 15.01 -11.94 23.98
CA GLN A 491 15.96 -11.61 22.90
C GLN A 491 16.39 -12.85 22.10
N GLN A 492 16.74 -13.95 22.76
CA GLN A 492 17.09 -15.21 22.10
C GLN A 492 15.99 -15.74 21.17
N LYS A 493 14.72 -15.49 21.51
CA LYS A 493 13.59 -15.82 20.62
C LYS A 493 13.68 -15.07 19.29
N ILE A 494 14.08 -13.79 19.30
CA ILE A 494 14.33 -13.00 18.10
C ILE A 494 15.52 -13.56 17.32
N ASP A 495 16.59 -13.97 18.01
CA ASP A 495 17.80 -14.48 17.38
C ASP A 495 17.53 -15.84 16.68
N ILE A 496 16.74 -16.72 17.30
CA ILE A 496 16.27 -17.98 16.67
C ILE A 496 15.47 -17.69 15.40
N ILE A 497 14.57 -16.71 15.44
CA ILE A 497 13.81 -16.32 14.24
C ILE A 497 14.76 -15.84 13.13
N ALA A 498 15.86 -15.13 13.46
CA ALA A 498 16.85 -14.71 12.47
C ALA A 498 17.46 -15.90 11.72
N ASP A 499 17.78 -16.99 12.43
CA ASP A 499 18.38 -18.19 11.85
C ASP A 499 17.42 -18.94 10.89
N GLU A 500 16.11 -18.77 11.06
CA GLU A 500 15.08 -19.36 10.20
C GLU A 500 14.81 -18.52 8.93
N LEU A 501 15.28 -17.27 8.89
CA LEU A 501 15.00 -16.38 7.77
C LEU A 501 15.80 -16.77 6.52
N PRO A 502 15.18 -16.64 5.33
CA PRO A 502 15.92 -16.86 4.10
C PRO A 502 17.05 -15.83 3.97
N PRO A 503 18.22 -16.24 3.50
CA PRO A 503 19.32 -15.31 3.25
C PRO A 503 18.94 -14.28 2.20
N VAL A 504 19.43 -13.04 2.33
CA VAL A 504 19.27 -12.04 1.27
C VAL A 504 20.10 -12.44 0.06
N ASP A 505 19.48 -12.31 -1.11
CA ASP A 505 20.11 -12.50 -2.41
C ASP A 505 19.95 -11.22 -3.24
N PRO A 506 21.02 -10.44 -3.45
CA PRO A 506 20.91 -9.19 -4.20
C PRO A 506 20.39 -9.42 -5.62
N PHE A 507 19.39 -8.65 -6.01
CA PHE A 507 19.00 -8.55 -7.41
C PHE A 507 20.07 -7.76 -8.18
N GLY A 508 20.36 -8.17 -9.39
CA GLY A 508 21.41 -7.55 -10.21
C GLY A 508 22.80 -8.12 -9.90
N ASP A 509 23.79 -7.26 -9.81
CA ASP A 509 25.16 -7.67 -9.52
C ASP A 509 25.30 -8.08 -8.05
N LYS A 510 25.98 -9.21 -7.79
CA LYS A 510 26.13 -9.78 -6.43
C LYS A 510 27.26 -9.16 -5.62
N SER A 511 28.05 -8.29 -6.26
CA SER A 511 29.13 -7.47 -5.69
C SER A 511 29.41 -6.33 -6.64
N GLY A 512 30.06 -5.26 -6.21
CA GLY A 512 30.44 -4.19 -7.13
C GLY A 512 30.50 -2.79 -6.52
N LYS A 513 30.18 -1.78 -7.34
CA LYS A 513 30.31 -0.38 -6.93
C LYS A 513 29.22 0.07 -5.97
N VAL A 514 27.97 -0.23 -6.26
CA VAL A 514 26.83 0.30 -5.49
C VAL A 514 25.86 -0.83 -5.12
N LEU A 515 25.49 -0.89 -3.84
CA LEU A 515 24.34 -1.64 -3.37
C LEU A 515 23.25 -0.67 -2.92
N VAL A 516 22.05 -0.83 -3.46
CA VAL A 516 20.88 -0.11 -2.96
C VAL A 516 20.12 -1.00 -1.98
N VAL A 517 19.95 -0.54 -0.75
CA VAL A 517 19.22 -1.28 0.30
C VAL A 517 17.92 -0.54 0.60
N GLY A 518 16.79 -1.18 0.30
CA GLY A 518 15.47 -0.61 0.53
C GLY A 518 14.60 -1.46 1.44
N TRP A 519 13.44 -0.90 1.81
CA TRP A 519 12.37 -1.59 2.53
C TRP A 519 11.01 -0.95 2.21
N GLY A 520 9.92 -1.68 2.49
CA GLY A 520 8.58 -1.12 2.32
C GLY A 520 8.29 -0.69 0.88
N SER A 521 7.50 0.33 0.72
CA SER A 521 7.00 0.81 -0.59
C SER A 521 8.06 1.49 -1.48
N SER A 522 9.29 1.66 -1.02
CA SER A 522 10.40 2.13 -1.86
C SER A 522 10.84 1.10 -2.94
N PHE A 523 10.34 -0.15 -2.86
CA PHE A 523 10.74 -1.26 -3.72
C PHE A 523 10.68 -0.95 -5.21
N GLY A 524 9.53 -0.47 -5.69
CA GLY A 524 9.30 -0.25 -7.12
C GLY A 524 10.25 0.78 -7.71
N ALA A 525 10.39 1.94 -7.05
CA ALA A 525 11.29 3.01 -7.47
C ALA A 525 12.76 2.56 -7.49
N ILE A 526 13.20 1.85 -6.45
CA ILE A 526 14.56 1.31 -6.37
C ILE A 526 14.80 0.27 -7.48
N ARG A 527 13.88 -0.67 -7.66
CA ARG A 527 14.02 -1.74 -8.65
C ARG A 527 14.13 -1.19 -10.07
N GLU A 528 13.31 -0.22 -10.42
CA GLU A 528 13.34 0.40 -11.75
C GLU A 528 14.62 1.24 -11.95
N ALA A 529 15.05 2.00 -10.94
CA ALA A 529 16.29 2.78 -10.99
C ALA A 529 17.52 1.88 -11.17
N VAL A 530 17.58 0.76 -10.44
CA VAL A 530 18.66 -0.24 -10.57
C VAL A 530 18.64 -0.88 -11.97
N ASN A 531 17.46 -1.25 -12.48
CA ASN A 531 17.32 -1.78 -13.83
C ASN A 531 17.85 -0.80 -14.89
N ARG A 532 17.51 0.49 -14.75
CA ARG A 532 17.97 1.55 -15.66
C ARG A 532 19.49 1.70 -15.59
N SER A 533 20.07 1.79 -14.41
CA SER A 533 21.52 1.93 -14.20
C SER A 533 22.29 0.74 -14.79
N ARG A 534 21.78 -0.48 -14.64
CA ARG A 534 22.39 -1.69 -15.19
C ARG A 534 22.32 -1.75 -16.73
N LYS A 535 21.22 -1.25 -17.34
CA LYS A 535 21.13 -1.10 -18.81
C LYS A 535 22.19 -0.15 -19.36
N GLU A 536 22.68 0.79 -18.55
CA GLU A 536 23.75 1.72 -18.86
C GLU A 536 25.14 1.19 -18.44
N ASN A 537 25.25 -0.11 -18.11
CA ASN A 537 26.47 -0.85 -17.75
C ASN A 537 27.09 -0.45 -16.40
N HIS A 538 26.33 0.13 -15.47
CA HIS A 538 26.78 0.31 -14.08
C HIS A 538 26.61 -0.97 -13.27
N THR A 539 27.60 -1.29 -12.43
CA THR A 539 27.58 -2.45 -11.52
C THR A 539 26.78 -2.13 -10.27
N VAL A 540 25.53 -2.52 -10.24
CA VAL A 540 24.57 -2.16 -9.16
C VAL A 540 23.78 -3.37 -8.71
N GLY A 541 23.76 -3.59 -7.39
CA GLY A 541 22.89 -4.57 -6.74
C GLY A 541 21.74 -3.91 -5.98
N HIS A 542 20.66 -4.67 -5.72
CA HIS A 542 19.54 -4.25 -4.89
C HIS A 542 19.17 -5.33 -3.90
N VAL A 543 19.17 -4.98 -2.61
CA VAL A 543 18.58 -5.77 -1.52
C VAL A 543 17.35 -5.06 -1.01
N HIS A 544 16.22 -5.76 -0.93
CA HIS A 544 15.00 -5.22 -0.34
C HIS A 544 14.62 -6.03 0.90
N LEU A 545 14.55 -5.36 2.06
CA LEU A 545 14.37 -6.00 3.34
C LEU A 545 12.87 -6.10 3.68
N ARG A 546 12.36 -7.33 3.74
CA ARG A 546 11.07 -7.64 4.37
C ARG A 546 11.20 -7.70 5.88
N HIS A 547 12.24 -8.35 6.39
CA HIS A 547 12.50 -8.52 7.81
C HIS A 547 13.41 -7.40 8.29
N LEU A 548 12.89 -6.53 9.15
CA LEU A 548 13.60 -5.37 9.71
C LEU A 548 14.05 -5.62 11.14
N ASN A 549 13.41 -6.53 11.84
CA ASN A 549 13.86 -7.12 13.10
C ASN A 549 13.26 -8.52 13.29
N PRO A 550 14.07 -9.57 13.32
CA PRO A 550 15.52 -9.55 13.08
C PRO A 550 15.86 -9.31 11.60
N PHE A 551 17.07 -8.85 11.31
CA PHE A 551 17.61 -8.86 9.95
C PHE A 551 18.00 -10.28 9.52
N PRO A 552 17.95 -10.59 8.21
CA PRO A 552 18.47 -11.84 7.67
C PRO A 552 19.95 -12.08 8.03
N PRO A 553 20.36 -13.34 8.29
CA PRO A 553 21.65 -13.64 8.91
C PRO A 553 22.87 -13.21 8.08
N ASN A 554 22.77 -13.28 6.76
CA ASN A 554 23.88 -12.93 5.85
C ASN A 554 23.91 -11.47 5.39
N LEU A 555 23.05 -10.60 5.96
CA LEU A 555 22.95 -9.21 5.51
C LEU A 555 24.30 -8.48 5.66
N GLY A 556 24.96 -8.59 6.82
CA GLY A 556 26.25 -7.94 7.06
C GLY A 556 27.32 -8.33 6.05
N GLU A 557 27.46 -9.62 5.75
CA GLU A 557 28.40 -10.11 4.74
C GLU A 557 28.05 -9.60 3.33
N THR A 558 26.77 -9.48 3.04
CA THR A 558 26.30 -8.97 1.74
C THR A 558 26.64 -7.51 1.56
N LEU A 559 26.45 -6.68 2.60
CA LEU A 559 26.79 -5.26 2.57
C LEU A 559 28.28 -5.03 2.26
N LEU A 560 29.17 -5.82 2.83
CA LEU A 560 30.62 -5.69 2.66
C LEU A 560 31.15 -6.06 1.24
N LYS A 561 30.29 -6.61 0.36
CA LYS A 561 30.66 -6.93 -1.02
C LYS A 561 30.63 -5.73 -1.97
N TYR A 562 30.18 -4.57 -1.49
CA TYR A 562 30.03 -3.37 -2.32
C TYR A 562 30.83 -2.20 -1.75
N GLN A 563 31.28 -1.34 -2.65
CA GLN A 563 32.09 -0.15 -2.27
C GLN A 563 31.24 0.94 -1.62
N ASN A 564 30.04 1.17 -2.17
CA ASN A 564 29.09 2.16 -1.71
C ASN A 564 27.74 1.52 -1.40
N ILE A 565 27.08 1.97 -0.34
CA ILE A 565 25.76 1.51 0.04
C ILE A 565 24.83 2.72 0.07
N LEU A 566 23.74 2.67 -0.71
CA LEU A 566 22.68 3.68 -0.75
C LEU A 566 21.42 3.15 -0.07
N VAL A 567 20.84 3.94 0.84
CA VAL A 567 19.60 3.59 1.55
C VAL A 567 18.54 4.66 1.25
N PRO A 568 17.67 4.43 0.24
CA PRO A 568 16.56 5.33 -0.05
C PRO A 568 15.38 5.07 0.89
N GLU A 569 14.92 6.12 1.60
CA GLU A 569 13.83 6.04 2.58
C GLU A 569 12.90 7.25 2.52
N MET A 570 11.61 7.03 2.78
CA MET A 570 10.64 8.12 2.97
C MET A 570 10.59 8.56 4.46
N ASN A 571 11.77 8.81 5.02
CA ASN A 571 11.99 9.30 6.39
C ASN A 571 13.38 9.94 6.47
N SER A 572 13.83 10.32 7.66
CA SER A 572 15.14 10.97 7.90
C SER A 572 16.31 9.99 8.09
N GLY A 573 16.23 8.77 7.51
CA GLY A 573 17.32 7.78 7.57
C GLY A 573 17.20 6.81 8.74
N GLN A 574 16.01 6.25 8.99
CA GLN A 574 15.79 5.34 10.11
C GLN A 574 16.43 3.97 9.91
N LEU A 575 16.28 3.35 8.73
CA LEU A 575 17.00 2.11 8.39
C LEU A 575 18.50 2.38 8.25
N LEU A 576 18.88 3.50 7.63
CA LEU A 576 20.29 3.91 7.53
C LEU A 576 20.99 3.92 8.91
N LEU A 577 20.34 4.50 9.93
CA LEU A 577 20.85 4.52 11.31
C LEU A 577 21.02 3.11 11.87
N LEU A 578 20.05 2.22 11.65
CA LEU A 578 20.10 0.83 12.12
C LEU A 578 21.22 0.03 11.45
N LEU A 579 21.39 0.18 10.14
CA LEU A 579 22.44 -0.52 9.40
C LEU A 579 23.84 -0.05 9.83
N ARG A 580 24.03 1.27 9.95
CA ARG A 580 25.28 1.86 10.47
C ARG A 580 25.59 1.37 11.88
N GLY A 581 24.61 1.41 12.78
CA GLY A 581 24.79 0.99 14.18
C GLY A 581 25.07 -0.50 14.34
N LYS A 582 24.37 -1.36 13.58
CA LYS A 582 24.49 -2.81 13.72
C LYS A 582 25.73 -3.39 13.02
N PHE A 583 26.07 -2.86 11.82
CA PHE A 583 27.12 -3.44 10.97
C PHE A 583 28.38 -2.58 10.87
N LEU A 584 28.40 -1.40 11.49
CA LEU A 584 29.53 -0.45 11.50
C LEU A 584 30.02 -0.12 10.07
N ILE A 585 29.07 0.07 9.16
CA ILE A 585 29.34 0.37 7.75
C ILE A 585 29.18 1.87 7.46
N ASP A 586 29.89 2.35 6.46
CA ASP A 586 29.65 3.67 5.87
C ASP A 586 28.62 3.53 4.73
N ALA A 587 27.40 3.99 4.98
CA ALA A 587 26.31 3.98 4.02
C ALA A 587 25.74 5.39 3.84
N SER A 588 25.28 5.72 2.65
CA SER A 588 24.66 7.01 2.31
C SER A 588 23.14 6.89 2.31
N GLY A 589 22.43 7.95 2.67
CA GLY A 589 20.97 7.98 2.67
C GLY A 589 20.43 8.88 1.55
N LEU A 590 19.37 8.44 0.87
CA LEU A 590 18.47 9.30 0.12
C LEU A 590 17.18 9.46 0.95
N ASN A 591 17.09 10.56 1.69
CA ASN A 591 16.06 10.78 2.69
C ASN A 591 15.00 11.74 2.16
N LYS A 592 13.75 11.28 1.99
CA LYS A 592 12.64 12.09 1.50
C LYS A 592 11.52 12.17 2.53
N VAL A 593 11.25 13.36 3.06
CA VAL A 593 10.16 13.61 4.02
C VAL A 593 9.19 14.61 3.40
N GLN A 594 8.31 14.15 2.52
CA GLN A 594 7.43 15.00 1.72
C GLN A 594 5.99 14.51 1.63
N GLY A 595 5.65 13.38 2.28
CA GLY A 595 4.34 12.77 2.13
C GLY A 595 4.07 12.24 0.71
N LYS A 596 5.12 11.89 -0.04
CA LYS A 596 5.07 11.39 -1.43
C LYS A 596 5.98 10.19 -1.59
N PRO A 597 5.63 9.22 -2.48
CA PRO A 597 6.53 8.13 -2.82
C PRO A 597 7.88 8.61 -3.37
N LEU A 598 8.90 7.76 -3.27
CA LEU A 598 10.16 7.97 -3.98
C LEU A 598 9.94 7.89 -5.50
N GLY A 599 10.60 8.77 -6.24
CA GLY A 599 10.68 8.73 -7.68
C GLY A 599 11.82 7.83 -8.18
N VAL A 600 11.66 7.29 -9.38
CA VAL A 600 12.70 6.49 -10.05
C VAL A 600 13.91 7.36 -10.37
N ASP A 601 13.67 8.57 -10.91
CA ASP A 601 14.74 9.51 -11.26
C ASP A 601 15.56 9.92 -10.04
N GLU A 602 14.90 10.19 -8.89
CA GLU A 602 15.59 10.55 -7.64
C GLU A 602 16.57 9.45 -7.19
N VAL A 603 16.15 8.19 -7.24
CA VAL A 603 17.00 7.05 -6.85
C VAL A 603 18.11 6.83 -7.89
N TYR A 604 17.77 6.90 -9.19
CA TYR A 604 18.72 6.72 -10.27
C TYR A 604 19.86 7.73 -10.21
N ASP A 605 19.56 9.03 -10.05
CA ASP A 605 20.59 10.08 -10.00
C ASP A 605 21.58 9.85 -8.85
N ASN A 606 21.10 9.44 -7.67
CA ASN A 606 21.95 9.08 -6.54
C ASN A 606 22.80 7.82 -6.79
N ILE A 607 22.27 6.82 -7.51
CA ILE A 607 23.06 5.64 -7.92
C ILE A 607 24.22 6.07 -8.82
N ILE A 608 23.96 6.92 -9.82
CA ILE A 608 24.97 7.38 -10.78
C ILE A 608 26.06 8.21 -10.07
N GLU A 609 25.68 9.09 -9.18
CA GLU A 609 26.63 9.87 -8.36
C GLU A 609 27.57 8.93 -7.57
N LEU A 610 27.04 7.92 -6.87
CA LEU A 610 27.84 6.96 -6.10
C LEU A 610 28.65 5.99 -6.99
N ALA A 611 28.18 5.73 -8.21
CA ALA A 611 28.95 4.94 -9.16
C ALA A 611 30.16 5.69 -9.74
N GLY A 612 30.28 7.00 -9.49
CA GLY A 612 31.39 7.84 -9.97
C GLY A 612 31.31 8.06 -11.48
N ALA A 613 30.13 8.21 -12.02
CA ALA A 613 29.85 8.47 -13.42
C ALA A 613 29.67 9.97 -13.70
#